data_b42295b04baf99b0f12df4cc46f818cc
#
_entry.id   b42295b04baf99b0f12df4cc46f818cc
#
_cell.length_a   1.000
_cell.length_b   1.000
_cell.length_c   1.000
_cell.angle_alpha   90.00
_cell.angle_beta   90.00
_cell.angle_gamma   90.00
#
_symmetry.space_group_name_H-M   'P 1'
#
loop_
_entity.id
_entity.type
_entity.pdbx_description
1 polymer ?
#
loop_
_entity_poly.entity_id
_entity_poly.type
_entity_poly.pdbx_seq_one_letter_code
_entity_poly.pdbx_strand_id
1 'polypeptide(L)'
;MSARMKVACGCHAAAYLLFAVFAAIYLLRPQFMPYHAVALGMRWEEVGRPFQVLILGLMRVVGGGLLAAAFIGAVLLLWPFRQGARWARWAIVVQGLIVGFTSLWGTLSVQLNTRARSPWLAAAVAVLLLLAGGVLSIGPAPASPEQATR
;
A
#
# COMPACT_ATOMS: atom_id res chain seq x y z
N MET A 1 -6.03 -2.80 24.26
CA MET A 1 -5.47 -1.79 23.34
C MET A 1 -5.97 -0.41 23.71
N SER A 2 -5.07 0.58 23.88
CA SER A 2 -5.42 1.99 24.06
C SER A 2 -6.15 2.57 22.84
N ALA A 3 -6.86 3.70 23.00
CA ALA A 3 -7.52 4.39 21.88
C ALA A 3 -6.52 4.72 20.75
N ARG A 4 -5.33 5.21 21.11
CA ARG A 4 -4.23 5.49 20.17
C ARG A 4 -3.84 4.24 19.34
N MET A 5 -3.73 3.08 19.96
CA MET A 5 -3.39 1.83 19.27
C MET A 5 -4.54 1.33 18.37
N LYS A 6 -5.79 1.61 18.72
CA LYS A 6 -6.94 1.29 17.84
C LYS A 6 -6.90 2.14 16.58
N VAL A 7 -6.60 3.43 16.69
CA VAL A 7 -6.44 4.33 15.54
C VAL A 7 -5.26 3.89 14.68
N ALA A 8 -4.10 3.57 15.27
CA ALA A 8 -2.95 3.05 14.54
C ALA A 8 -3.30 1.77 13.74
N CYS A 9 -4.01 0.85 14.37
CA CYS A 9 -4.49 -0.38 13.72
C CYS A 9 -5.41 -0.06 12.55
N GLY A 10 -6.34 0.89 12.71
CA GLY A 10 -7.24 1.35 11.65
C GLY A 10 -6.50 1.96 10.46
N CYS A 11 -5.48 2.81 10.71
CA CYS A 11 -4.65 3.38 9.65
C CYS A 11 -3.91 2.30 8.85
N HIS A 12 -3.28 1.35 9.54
CA HIS A 12 -2.59 0.25 8.86
C HIS A 12 -3.58 -0.65 8.09
N ALA A 13 -4.72 -0.99 8.70
CA ALA A 13 -5.75 -1.78 8.03
C ALA A 13 -6.26 -1.11 6.74
N ALA A 14 -6.51 0.20 6.77
CA ALA A 14 -6.94 0.95 5.60
C ALA A 14 -5.87 0.96 4.50
N ALA A 15 -4.58 1.13 4.84
CA ALA A 15 -3.50 1.08 3.88
C ALA A 15 -3.38 -0.30 3.21
N TYR A 16 -3.43 -1.37 3.99
CA TYR A 16 -3.35 -2.73 3.44
C TYR A 16 -4.61 -3.15 2.66
N LEU A 17 -5.77 -2.61 3.02
CA LEU A 17 -6.99 -2.77 2.22
C LEU A 17 -6.84 -2.11 0.85
N LEU A 18 -6.22 -0.93 0.76
CA LEU A 18 -5.89 -0.31 -0.53
C LEU A 18 -4.97 -1.22 -1.35
N PHE A 19 -3.93 -1.81 -0.75
CA PHE A 19 -3.07 -2.77 -1.45
C PHE A 19 -3.86 -3.98 -1.97
N ALA A 20 -4.77 -4.54 -1.16
CA ALA A 20 -5.61 -5.67 -1.56
C ALA A 20 -6.55 -5.31 -2.72
N VAL A 21 -7.16 -4.13 -2.70
CA VAL A 21 -8.04 -3.65 -3.78
C VAL A 21 -7.25 -3.51 -5.08
N PHE A 22 -6.08 -2.84 -5.06
CA PHE A 22 -5.24 -2.72 -6.25
C PHE A 22 -4.70 -4.07 -6.71
N ALA A 23 -4.34 -4.97 -5.79
CA ALA A 23 -3.95 -6.34 -6.11
C ALA A 23 -5.03 -7.06 -6.92
N ALA A 24 -6.28 -7.02 -6.45
CA ALA A 24 -7.41 -7.64 -7.14
C ALA A 24 -7.61 -7.04 -8.54
N ILE A 25 -7.54 -5.70 -8.67
CA ILE A 25 -7.67 -5.02 -9.96
C ILE A 25 -6.57 -5.49 -10.93
N TYR A 26 -5.30 -5.52 -10.49
CA TYR A 26 -4.16 -5.88 -11.34
C TYR A 26 -4.14 -7.37 -11.72
N LEU A 27 -4.60 -8.25 -10.82
CA LEU A 27 -4.64 -9.69 -11.07
C LEU A 27 -5.80 -10.10 -11.99
N LEU A 28 -6.95 -9.47 -11.83
CA LEU A 28 -8.19 -9.93 -12.49
C LEU A 28 -8.45 -9.21 -13.84
N ARG A 29 -7.77 -8.10 -14.11
CA ARG A 29 -8.04 -7.34 -15.31
C ARG A 29 -7.49 -8.02 -16.56
N PRO A 30 -8.31 -8.17 -17.64
CA PRO A 30 -7.88 -8.86 -18.86
C PRO A 30 -7.10 -7.97 -19.83
N GLN A 31 -7.01 -6.67 -19.54
CA GLN A 31 -6.32 -5.67 -20.38
C GLN A 31 -5.63 -4.64 -19.48
N PHE A 32 -4.76 -3.82 -20.02
CA PHE A 32 -4.07 -2.78 -19.28
C PHE A 32 -5.04 -1.73 -18.69
N MET A 33 -4.56 -0.95 -17.72
CA MET A 33 -5.35 0.09 -17.05
C MET A 33 -5.63 1.25 -18.03
N PRO A 34 -6.76 1.98 -17.89
CA PRO A 34 -7.09 3.11 -18.76
C PRO A 34 -5.97 4.16 -18.85
N TYR A 35 -5.28 4.42 -17.75
CA TYR A 35 -4.17 5.37 -17.75
C TYR A 35 -2.94 4.86 -18.52
N HIS A 36 -2.75 3.53 -18.66
CA HIS A 36 -1.72 2.97 -19.53
C HIS A 36 -2.03 3.27 -21.01
N ALA A 37 -3.31 3.18 -21.43
CA ALA A 37 -3.73 3.55 -22.78
C ALA A 37 -3.37 5.00 -23.10
N VAL A 38 -3.67 5.92 -22.17
CA VAL A 38 -3.33 7.34 -22.31
C VAL A 38 -1.82 7.56 -22.33
N ALA A 39 -1.07 6.86 -21.47
CA ALA A 39 0.39 6.97 -21.42
C ALA A 39 1.06 6.50 -22.70
N LEU A 40 0.54 5.43 -23.32
CA LEU A 40 1.05 4.86 -24.55
C LEU A 40 0.53 5.59 -25.81
N GLY A 41 -0.58 6.33 -25.70
CA GLY A 41 -1.28 6.91 -26.86
C GLY A 41 -1.91 5.85 -27.77
N MET A 42 -2.20 4.64 -27.26
CA MET A 42 -2.70 3.49 -28.00
C MET A 42 -3.80 2.80 -27.23
N ARG A 43 -4.81 2.26 -27.96
CA ARG A 43 -5.84 1.39 -27.36
C ARG A 43 -5.30 -0.04 -27.23
N TRP A 44 -5.94 -0.84 -26.37
CA TRP A 44 -5.53 -2.22 -26.12
C TRP A 44 -5.45 -3.07 -27.40
N GLU A 45 -6.41 -2.89 -28.31
CA GLU A 45 -6.54 -3.62 -29.57
C GLU A 45 -5.41 -3.27 -30.57
N GLU A 46 -4.81 -2.08 -30.41
CA GLU A 46 -3.72 -1.59 -31.27
C GLU A 46 -2.34 -2.09 -30.80
N VAL A 47 -2.27 -2.59 -29.53
CA VAL A 47 -1.04 -3.13 -28.97
C VAL A 47 -0.76 -4.53 -29.51
N GLY A 48 0.41 -4.73 -30.11
CA GLY A 48 0.81 -6.04 -30.62
C GLY A 48 0.80 -7.13 -29.54
N ARG A 49 0.38 -8.34 -29.92
CA ARG A 49 0.19 -9.46 -28.97
C ARG A 49 1.37 -9.76 -28.04
N PRO A 50 2.66 -9.73 -28.48
CA PRO A 50 3.78 -9.92 -27.55
C PRO A 50 3.80 -8.89 -26.40
N PHE A 51 3.52 -7.63 -26.73
CA PHE A 51 3.46 -6.56 -25.71
C PHE A 51 2.25 -6.71 -24.79
N GLN A 52 1.09 -7.16 -25.31
CA GLN A 52 -0.07 -7.47 -24.47
C GLN A 52 0.26 -8.53 -23.43
N VAL A 53 0.93 -9.61 -23.83
CA VAL A 53 1.35 -10.69 -22.91
C VAL A 53 2.33 -10.15 -21.87
N LEU A 54 3.32 -9.35 -22.28
CA LEU A 54 4.29 -8.75 -21.38
C LEU A 54 3.63 -7.82 -20.36
N ILE A 55 2.76 -6.90 -20.81
CA ILE A 55 2.08 -5.96 -19.94
C ILE A 55 1.21 -6.69 -18.92
N LEU A 56 0.42 -7.68 -19.35
CA LEU A 56 -0.40 -8.48 -18.43
C LEU A 56 0.46 -9.29 -17.46
N GLY A 57 1.59 -9.83 -17.91
CA GLY A 57 2.56 -10.51 -17.06
C GLY A 57 3.08 -9.59 -15.94
N LEU A 58 3.53 -8.39 -16.29
CA LEU A 58 3.99 -7.38 -15.33
C LEU A 58 2.87 -6.95 -14.37
N MET A 59 1.66 -6.74 -14.87
CA MET A 59 0.50 -6.42 -14.02
C MET A 59 0.23 -7.53 -13.00
N ARG A 60 0.32 -8.80 -13.40
CA ARG A 60 0.11 -9.95 -12.49
C ARG A 60 1.22 -10.04 -11.44
N VAL A 61 2.47 -9.77 -11.80
CA VAL A 61 3.58 -9.71 -10.83
C VAL A 61 3.36 -8.61 -9.80
N VAL A 62 3.01 -7.40 -10.25
CA VAL A 62 2.69 -6.29 -9.35
C VAL A 62 1.49 -6.62 -8.46
N GLY A 63 0.41 -7.14 -9.04
CA GLY A 63 -0.78 -7.55 -8.30
C GLY A 63 -0.49 -8.64 -7.26
N GLY A 64 0.33 -9.64 -7.62
CA GLY A 64 0.78 -10.68 -6.69
C GLY A 64 1.61 -10.12 -5.54
N GLY A 65 2.52 -9.20 -5.81
CA GLY A 65 3.30 -8.51 -4.77
C GLY A 65 2.44 -7.70 -3.82
N LEU A 66 1.46 -6.94 -4.33
CA LEU A 66 0.50 -6.19 -3.52
C LEU A 66 -0.38 -7.12 -2.67
N LEU A 67 -0.82 -8.26 -3.23
CA LEU A 67 -1.61 -9.24 -2.49
C LEU A 67 -0.80 -9.88 -1.36
N ALA A 68 0.44 -10.27 -1.62
CA ALA A 68 1.33 -10.82 -0.61
C ALA A 68 1.57 -9.80 0.52
N ALA A 69 1.80 -8.52 0.17
CA ALA A 69 1.94 -7.45 1.14
C ALA A 69 0.69 -7.27 2.00
N ALA A 70 -0.49 -7.24 1.37
CA ALA A 70 -1.76 -7.12 2.07
C ALA A 70 -2.02 -8.31 3.01
N PHE A 71 -1.72 -9.52 2.55
CA PHE A 71 -1.86 -10.75 3.35
C PHE A 71 -0.94 -10.73 4.58
N ILE A 72 0.35 -10.46 4.39
CA ILE A 72 1.31 -10.37 5.50
C ILE A 72 0.92 -9.26 6.47
N GLY A 73 0.53 -8.08 5.95
CA GLY A 73 0.04 -6.97 6.76
C GLY A 73 -1.17 -7.36 7.61
N ALA A 74 -2.15 -8.08 7.03
CA ALA A 74 -3.32 -8.56 7.75
C ALA A 74 -2.93 -9.55 8.87
N VAL A 75 -2.05 -10.52 8.60
CA VAL A 75 -1.57 -11.48 9.60
C VAL A 75 -0.88 -10.75 10.76
N LEU A 76 0.02 -9.81 10.45
CA LEU A 76 0.73 -9.02 11.46
C LEU A 76 -0.22 -8.16 12.30
N LEU A 77 -1.25 -7.57 11.68
CA LEU A 77 -2.26 -6.75 12.38
C LEU A 77 -3.16 -7.57 13.28
N LEU A 78 -3.64 -8.71 12.79
CA LEU A 78 -4.64 -9.51 13.49
C LEU A 78 -4.06 -10.25 14.70
N TRP A 79 -2.78 -10.57 14.67
CA TRP A 79 -2.17 -11.37 15.74
C TRP A 79 -1.09 -10.59 16.50
N PRO A 80 0.19 -10.51 16.09
CA PRO A 80 1.26 -9.99 16.96
C PRO A 80 1.11 -8.50 17.28
N PHE A 81 0.55 -7.68 16.38
CA PHE A 81 0.29 -6.26 16.65
C PHE A 81 -0.73 -6.10 17.79
N ARG A 82 -1.81 -6.86 17.77
CA ARG A 82 -2.86 -6.80 18.82
C ARG A 82 -2.36 -7.34 20.17
N GLN A 83 -1.40 -8.26 20.15
CA GLN A 83 -0.71 -8.75 21.34
C GLN A 83 0.33 -7.77 21.88
N GLY A 84 0.57 -6.65 21.20
CA GLY A 84 1.50 -5.63 21.65
C GLY A 84 2.95 -5.88 21.26
N ALA A 85 3.25 -6.85 20.41
CA ALA A 85 4.60 -7.18 19.99
C ALA A 85 5.27 -5.99 19.31
N ARG A 86 6.40 -5.51 19.89
CA ARG A 86 7.13 -4.33 19.39
C ARG A 86 7.67 -4.55 17.97
N TRP A 87 8.21 -5.72 17.68
CA TRP A 87 8.75 -6.04 16.36
C TRP A 87 7.68 -5.98 15.26
N ALA A 88 6.44 -6.41 15.57
CA ALA A 88 5.35 -6.41 14.59
C ALA A 88 4.96 -4.98 14.18
N ARG A 89 5.06 -4.01 15.09
CA ARG A 89 4.80 -2.60 14.79
C ARG A 89 5.79 -2.07 13.75
N TRP A 90 7.08 -2.40 13.92
CA TRP A 90 8.11 -2.05 12.95
C TRP A 90 7.95 -2.81 11.64
N ALA A 91 7.70 -4.12 11.69
CA ALA A 91 7.54 -4.95 10.51
C ALA A 91 6.40 -4.45 9.60
N ILE A 92 5.25 -4.09 10.18
CA ILE A 92 4.11 -3.53 9.46
C ILE A 92 4.51 -2.24 8.74
N VAL A 93 5.13 -1.30 9.46
CA VAL A 93 5.51 0.00 8.89
C VAL A 93 6.55 -0.16 7.78
N VAL A 94 7.64 -0.87 8.06
CA VAL A 94 8.75 -1.04 7.10
C VAL A 94 8.28 -1.73 5.82
N GLN A 95 7.61 -2.87 5.97
CA GLN A 95 7.12 -3.64 4.83
C GLN A 95 6.09 -2.84 4.01
N GLY A 96 5.16 -2.17 4.71
CA GLY A 96 4.15 -1.34 4.04
C GLY A 96 4.75 -0.14 3.32
N LEU A 97 5.74 0.54 3.92
CA LEU A 97 6.41 1.69 3.30
C LEU A 97 7.26 1.30 2.08
N ILE A 98 7.93 0.15 2.09
CA ILE A 98 8.64 -0.35 0.90
C ILE A 98 7.67 -0.46 -0.28
N VAL A 99 6.53 -1.12 -0.07
CA VAL A 99 5.51 -1.29 -1.12
C VAL A 99 4.83 0.05 -1.47
N GLY A 100 4.52 0.85 -0.48
CA GLY A 100 3.88 2.16 -0.67
C GLY A 100 4.74 3.13 -1.45
N PHE A 101 6.02 3.29 -1.10
CA PHE A 101 6.94 4.19 -1.81
C PHE A 101 7.26 3.71 -3.22
N THR A 102 7.47 2.42 -3.45
CA THR A 102 7.70 1.89 -4.80
C THR A 102 6.47 2.07 -5.69
N SER A 103 5.27 1.87 -5.13
CA SER A 103 4.01 2.13 -5.85
C SER A 103 3.82 3.62 -6.14
N LEU A 104 4.12 4.49 -5.18
CA LEU A 104 4.05 5.94 -5.35
C LEU A 104 5.05 6.41 -6.41
N TRP A 105 6.30 5.95 -6.36
CA TRP A 105 7.29 6.28 -7.37
C TRP A 105 6.82 5.86 -8.77
N GLY A 106 6.41 4.60 -8.95
CA GLY A 106 5.96 4.11 -10.25
C GLY A 106 4.78 4.93 -10.81
N THR A 107 3.77 5.20 -9.97
CA THR A 107 2.59 5.98 -10.40
C THR A 107 2.92 7.45 -10.64
N LEU A 108 3.76 8.09 -9.81
CA LEU A 108 4.24 9.45 -10.04
C LEU A 108 5.09 9.56 -11.30
N SER A 109 5.95 8.59 -11.60
CA SER A 109 6.75 8.58 -12.82
C SER A 109 5.85 8.62 -14.07
N VAL A 110 4.76 7.84 -14.06
CA VAL A 110 3.76 7.90 -15.16
C VAL A 110 3.07 9.26 -15.20
N GLN A 111 2.63 9.78 -14.05
CA GLN A 111 1.93 11.08 -13.95
C GLN A 111 2.77 12.24 -14.45
N LEU A 112 4.06 12.26 -14.15
CA LEU A 112 4.96 13.38 -14.46
C LEU A 112 5.53 13.32 -15.88
N ASN A 113 5.69 12.12 -16.45
CA ASN A 113 6.33 11.93 -17.74
C ASN A 113 5.34 11.66 -18.89
N THR A 114 4.05 11.52 -18.59
CA THR A 114 3.00 11.28 -19.60
C THR A 114 1.79 12.17 -19.35
N ARG A 115 0.84 12.20 -20.30
CA ARG A 115 -0.44 12.89 -20.13
C ARG A 115 -1.47 12.05 -19.33
N ALA A 116 -1.08 10.89 -18.84
CA ALA A 116 -1.97 9.96 -18.15
C ALA A 116 -2.21 10.39 -16.70
N ARG A 117 -3.45 10.28 -16.25
CA ARG A 117 -3.81 10.46 -14.84
C ARG A 117 -3.66 9.12 -14.12
N SER A 118 -2.47 8.85 -13.60
CA SER A 118 -2.20 7.65 -12.82
C SER A 118 -2.82 7.71 -11.42
N PRO A 119 -3.04 6.58 -10.73
CA PRO A 119 -3.62 6.56 -9.38
C PRO A 119 -2.62 6.90 -8.27
N TRP A 120 -1.71 7.86 -8.48
CA TRP A 120 -0.67 8.23 -7.52
C TRP A 120 -1.24 8.74 -6.19
N LEU A 121 -2.42 9.36 -6.20
CA LEU A 121 -3.10 9.80 -4.97
C LEU A 121 -3.44 8.63 -4.05
N ALA A 122 -3.88 7.49 -4.59
CA ALA A 122 -4.16 6.32 -3.78
C ALA A 122 -2.89 5.76 -3.14
N ALA A 123 -1.76 5.74 -3.87
CA ALA A 123 -0.47 5.35 -3.33
C ALA A 123 0.00 6.34 -2.24
N ALA A 124 -0.17 7.65 -2.46
CA ALA A 124 0.17 8.68 -1.47
C ALA A 124 -0.67 8.53 -0.18
N VAL A 125 -1.97 8.30 -0.31
CA VAL A 125 -2.85 8.05 0.85
C VAL A 125 -2.40 6.80 1.61
N ALA A 126 -2.05 5.71 0.94
CA ALA A 126 -1.55 4.51 1.59
C ALA A 126 -0.25 4.79 2.38
N VAL A 127 0.70 5.55 1.80
CA VAL A 127 1.94 5.95 2.49
C VAL A 127 1.64 6.81 3.71
N LEU A 128 0.76 7.82 3.59
CA LEU A 128 0.38 8.68 4.72
C LEU A 128 -0.30 7.90 5.85
N LEU A 129 -1.17 6.96 5.52
CA LEU A 129 -1.80 6.08 6.50
C LEU A 129 -0.78 5.20 7.24
N LEU A 130 0.20 4.65 6.51
CA LEU A 130 1.27 3.85 7.10
C LEU A 130 2.17 4.68 8.03
N LEU A 131 2.53 5.91 7.62
CA LEU A 131 3.30 6.83 8.46
C LEU A 131 2.52 7.24 9.71
N ALA A 132 1.25 7.63 9.56
CA ALA A 132 0.39 7.98 10.68
C ALA A 132 0.21 6.81 11.66
N GLY A 133 -0.08 5.61 11.15
CA GLY A 133 -0.16 4.39 11.94
C GLY A 133 1.16 4.07 12.65
N GLY A 134 2.30 4.28 11.97
CA GLY A 134 3.64 4.11 12.53
C GLY A 134 3.91 5.06 13.70
N VAL A 135 3.72 6.35 13.51
CA VAL A 135 3.88 7.37 14.57
C VAL A 135 2.99 7.05 15.78
N LEU A 136 1.77 6.65 15.53
CA LEU A 136 0.83 6.29 16.59
C LEU A 136 1.19 4.98 17.30
N SER A 137 1.79 4.00 16.64
CA SER A 137 2.07 2.69 17.22
C SER A 137 3.48 2.58 17.84
N ILE A 138 4.47 3.30 17.30
CA ILE A 138 5.89 3.21 17.68
C ILE A 138 6.27 4.30 18.69
N GLY A 139 5.60 5.44 18.64
CA GLY A 139 5.88 6.58 19.52
C GLY A 139 5.76 6.25 21.04
N PRO A 140 6.40 7.05 21.90
CA PRO A 140 6.41 6.83 23.35
C PRO A 140 4.98 6.72 23.91
N ALA A 141 4.81 5.84 24.88
CA ALA A 141 3.54 5.78 25.62
C ALA A 141 3.32 7.13 26.35
N PRO A 142 2.08 7.63 26.43
CA PRO A 142 1.79 8.79 27.29
C PRO A 142 2.29 8.49 28.69
N ALA A 143 2.98 9.45 29.32
CA ALA A 143 3.40 9.33 30.71
C ALA A 143 2.18 8.99 31.58
N SER A 144 2.30 7.97 32.40
CA SER A 144 1.25 7.64 33.37
C SER A 144 1.12 8.78 34.38
N PRO A 145 -0.10 9.17 34.80
CA PRO A 145 -0.31 10.25 35.76
C PRO A 145 0.46 10.09 37.08
N GLU A 146 0.85 8.86 37.40
CA GLU A 146 1.59 8.51 38.61
C GLU A 146 3.08 8.97 38.60
N GLN A 147 3.64 9.31 37.43
CA GLN A 147 5.02 9.84 37.31
C GLN A 147 5.09 11.37 37.40
N ALA A 148 3.98 12.07 37.37
CA ALA A 148 3.88 13.53 37.47
C ALA A 148 3.85 14.03 38.92
N THR A 149 3.81 13.13 39.94
CA THR A 149 3.67 13.45 41.35
C THR A 149 4.90 13.03 42.21
N ARG A 150 6.06 12.74 41.58
CA ARG A 150 7.32 12.49 42.30
C ARG A 150 8.35 13.58 42.03
#